data_5c24bfbead4f7e8ad4690b22e3c9d1c9
#
_entry.id   5c24bfbead4f7e8ad4690b22e3c9d1c9
#
_cell.length_a   1.000
_cell.length_b   1.000
_cell.length_c   1.000
_cell.angle_alpha   90.00
_cell.angle_beta   90.00
_cell.angle_gamma   90.00
#
_symmetry.space_group_name_H-M   'P 1'
#
loop_
_entity.id
_entity.type
_entity.pdbx_description
1 polymer ?
#
loop_
_entity_poly.entity_id
_entity_poly.type
_entity_poly.pdbx_seq_one_letter_code
_entity_poly.pdbx_strand_id
1 'polypeptide(L)'
;MRFRVSFAALGLCCLLSAAALQAQTTSTAPLESRDAKVAALEVALYNAQANVIETSDTARAVLGTRVLDSTLSDRLGPQLVAPEAVRAAARDDSARTITGGLPCNVIVACARYAAGKSGARWVVLAKVSKTSNLIWLLTAQLVHVPSGAIILDDSTELKGEPEAMVRAGTRIFAERVARTVRAGGVANNFPMQ
;
A
#
# COMPACT_ATOMS: atom_id res chain seq x y z
N MET A 1 37.22 43.70 -68.60
CA MET A 1 37.20 42.69 -67.54
C MET A 1 35.76 42.46 -67.09
N ARG A 2 35.13 41.34 -67.47
CA ARG A 2 33.73 41.01 -67.18
C ARG A 2 33.74 39.82 -66.22
N PHE A 3 33.37 40.10 -64.96
CA PHE A 3 33.17 39.01 -63.96
C PHE A 3 31.76 38.46 -64.12
N ARG A 4 31.68 37.18 -64.40
CA ARG A 4 30.43 36.35 -64.36
C ARG A 4 30.31 35.77 -63.00
N VAL A 5 29.29 36.14 -62.25
CA VAL A 5 28.91 35.48 -61.01
C VAL A 5 27.91 34.38 -61.32
N SER A 6 28.32 33.13 -61.10
CA SER A 6 27.43 31.96 -61.17
C SER A 6 26.72 31.79 -59.88
N PHE A 7 25.38 31.88 -59.88
CA PHE A 7 24.53 31.50 -58.76
C PHE A 7 24.32 29.99 -58.78
N ALA A 8 24.91 29.30 -57.79
CA ALA A 8 24.60 27.91 -57.54
C ALA A 8 23.37 27.84 -56.60
N ALA A 9 22.29 27.22 -57.13
CA ALA A 9 21.08 26.99 -56.37
C ALA A 9 21.32 25.85 -55.37
N LEU A 10 21.38 26.17 -54.06
CA LEU A 10 21.34 25.16 -53.01
C LEU A 10 19.89 24.70 -52.79
N GLY A 11 19.57 23.51 -53.25
CA GLY A 11 18.34 22.79 -52.92
C GLY A 11 18.35 22.38 -51.46
N LEU A 12 17.55 23.03 -50.62
CA LEU A 12 17.34 22.70 -49.21
C LEU A 12 16.31 21.53 -49.15
N CYS A 13 16.83 20.34 -49.02
CA CYS A 13 16.03 19.13 -48.80
C CYS A 13 15.57 19.09 -47.34
N CYS A 14 14.35 19.59 -47.08
CA CYS A 14 13.69 19.42 -45.77
C CYS A 14 13.32 17.94 -45.57
N LEU A 15 14.21 17.21 -44.94
CA LEU A 15 13.89 15.88 -44.36
C LEU A 15 13.00 16.14 -43.13
N LEU A 16 11.70 15.98 -43.31
CA LEU A 16 10.72 15.87 -42.25
C LEU A 16 10.97 14.55 -41.52
N SER A 17 11.78 14.59 -40.47
CA SER A 17 11.89 13.50 -39.51
C SER A 17 10.60 13.45 -38.70
N ALA A 18 9.66 12.62 -39.11
CA ALA A 18 8.53 12.23 -38.28
C ALA A 18 9.06 11.45 -37.08
N ALA A 19 9.32 12.13 -35.97
CA ALA A 19 9.54 11.51 -34.70
C ALA A 19 8.24 10.80 -34.30
N ALA A 20 8.20 9.50 -34.56
CA ALA A 20 7.14 8.63 -34.04
C ALA A 20 7.21 8.73 -32.50
N LEU A 21 6.27 9.44 -31.90
CA LEU A 21 6.00 9.40 -30.47
C LEU A 21 5.55 7.97 -30.18
N GLN A 22 6.50 7.10 -29.83
CA GLN A 22 6.16 5.80 -29.27
C GLN A 22 5.57 6.08 -27.88
N ALA A 23 4.23 6.09 -27.83
CA ALA A 23 3.52 5.99 -26.58
C ALA A 23 4.01 4.69 -25.90
N GLN A 24 4.86 4.85 -24.91
CA GLN A 24 5.24 3.75 -24.02
C GLN A 24 3.98 3.35 -23.28
N THR A 25 3.24 2.39 -23.85
CA THR A 25 2.28 1.62 -23.09
C THR A 25 3.08 0.90 -22.02
N THR A 26 3.12 1.46 -20.83
CA THR A 26 3.57 0.76 -19.63
C THR A 26 2.69 -0.46 -19.50
N SER A 27 3.16 -1.58 -20.03
CA SER A 27 2.53 -2.88 -19.84
C SER A 27 2.62 -3.17 -18.35
N THR A 28 1.55 -2.90 -17.64
CA THR A 28 1.41 -3.22 -16.22
C THR A 28 1.15 -4.72 -16.11
N ALA A 29 2.21 -5.51 -16.36
CA ALA A 29 2.15 -6.93 -16.07
C ALA A 29 1.85 -7.13 -14.59
N PRO A 30 0.99 -8.08 -14.22
CA PRO A 30 0.70 -8.36 -12.83
C PRO A 30 1.98 -8.78 -12.09
N LEU A 31 2.19 -8.24 -10.88
CA LEU A 31 3.34 -8.56 -10.04
C LEU A 31 3.25 -9.99 -9.49
N GLU A 32 2.03 -10.48 -9.28
CA GLU A 32 1.76 -11.79 -8.67
C GLU A 32 0.58 -12.47 -9.34
N SER A 33 0.47 -13.79 -9.10
CA SER A 33 -0.73 -14.54 -9.47
C SER A 33 -1.96 -14.04 -8.70
N ARG A 34 -3.14 -14.26 -9.27
CA ARG A 34 -4.42 -13.90 -8.63
C ARG A 34 -4.68 -14.65 -7.34
N ASP A 35 -4.02 -15.79 -7.13
CA ASP A 35 -4.15 -16.67 -5.96
C ASP A 35 -3.07 -16.42 -4.92
N ALA A 36 -2.24 -15.37 -5.10
CA ALA A 36 -1.18 -15.03 -4.17
C ALA A 36 -1.76 -14.69 -2.78
N LYS A 37 -1.16 -15.26 -1.75
CA LYS A 37 -1.63 -15.10 -0.36
C LYS A 37 -1.35 -13.70 0.18
N VAL A 38 -2.24 -13.25 1.05
CA VAL A 38 -2.20 -11.96 1.75
C VAL A 38 -2.06 -12.21 3.25
N ALA A 39 -1.11 -11.54 3.87
CA ALA A 39 -1.03 -11.44 5.32
C ALA A 39 -1.53 -10.06 5.77
N ALA A 40 -2.26 -9.99 6.86
CA ALA A 40 -2.63 -8.74 7.50
C ALA A 40 -2.02 -8.70 8.91
N LEU A 41 -1.37 -7.60 9.25
CA LEU A 41 -0.95 -7.35 10.62
C LEU A 41 -2.06 -6.61 11.39
N GLU A 42 -2.01 -6.74 12.71
CA GLU A 42 -2.90 -5.99 13.60
C GLU A 42 -2.76 -4.50 13.34
N VAL A 43 -3.87 -3.76 13.38
CA VAL A 43 -3.85 -2.31 13.22
C VAL A 43 -3.10 -1.69 14.40
N ALA A 44 -2.05 -0.93 14.11
CA ALA A 44 -1.25 -0.27 15.14
C ALA A 44 -1.98 0.97 15.69
N LEU A 45 -1.76 1.24 16.97
CA LEU A 45 -2.10 2.52 17.57
C LEU A 45 -0.84 3.38 17.64
N TYR A 46 -0.94 4.61 17.16
CA TYR A 46 0.07 5.63 17.37
C TYR A 46 -0.56 6.86 18.04
N ASN A 47 0.02 7.31 19.13
CA ASN A 47 -0.41 8.54 19.79
C ASN A 47 0.77 9.53 19.81
N ALA A 48 0.65 10.60 19.03
CA ALA A 48 1.68 11.65 18.96
C ALA A 48 1.82 12.43 20.29
N GLN A 49 0.77 12.43 21.09
CA GLN A 49 0.75 13.08 22.42
C GLN A 49 1.23 12.16 23.55
N ALA A 50 1.95 11.12 23.24
CA ALA A 50 2.66 10.07 23.99
C ALA A 50 2.34 9.85 25.48
N ASN A 51 1.75 10.79 26.19
CA ASN A 51 1.64 10.76 27.64
C ASN A 51 0.30 10.21 28.17
N VAL A 52 -0.71 10.05 27.30
CA VAL A 52 -2.03 9.55 27.73
C VAL A 52 -2.62 8.70 26.61
N ILE A 53 -2.38 7.38 26.65
CA ILE A 53 -3.13 6.40 25.86
C ILE A 53 -4.36 6.04 26.68
N GLU A 54 -5.52 6.41 26.19
CA GLU A 54 -6.80 6.03 26.80
C GLU A 54 -7.20 4.62 26.36
N THR A 55 -8.00 3.94 27.20
CA THR A 55 -8.54 2.62 26.84
C THR A 55 -9.36 2.68 25.53
N SER A 56 -10.06 3.78 25.30
CA SER A 56 -10.81 4.04 24.05
C SER A 56 -9.90 4.11 22.83
N ASP A 57 -8.68 4.64 22.96
CA ASP A 57 -7.72 4.71 21.86
C ASP A 57 -7.28 3.31 21.41
N THR A 58 -6.97 2.45 22.39
CA THR A 58 -6.64 1.03 22.11
C THR A 58 -7.83 0.29 21.51
N ALA A 59 -9.05 0.54 22.02
CA ALA A 59 -10.26 -0.09 21.48
C ALA A 59 -10.48 0.24 20.01
N ARG A 60 -10.12 1.43 19.53
CA ARG A 60 -10.21 1.81 18.11
C ARG A 60 -9.25 1.02 17.22
N ALA A 61 -8.01 0.79 17.67
CA ALA A 61 -7.06 -0.05 16.93
C ALA A 61 -7.54 -1.52 16.88
N VAL A 62 -8.07 -2.04 17.99
CA VAL A 62 -8.67 -3.38 18.04
C VAL A 62 -9.88 -3.47 17.11
N LEU A 63 -10.74 -2.45 17.10
CA LEU A 63 -11.87 -2.37 16.16
C LEU A 63 -11.38 -2.40 14.71
N GLY A 64 -10.37 -1.58 14.37
CA GLY A 64 -9.75 -1.57 13.06
C GLY A 64 -9.24 -2.97 12.65
N THR A 65 -8.54 -3.67 13.55
CA THR A 65 -8.06 -5.03 13.30
C THR A 65 -9.20 -6.00 12.99
N ARG A 66 -10.28 -5.97 13.79
CA ARG A 66 -11.44 -6.86 13.55
C ARG A 66 -12.11 -6.58 12.21
N VAL A 67 -12.27 -5.30 11.85
CA VAL A 67 -12.88 -4.92 10.58
C VAL A 67 -11.99 -5.30 9.40
N LEU A 68 -10.67 -5.11 9.53
CA LEU A 68 -9.69 -5.51 8.52
C LEU A 68 -9.76 -7.02 8.27
N ASP A 69 -9.61 -7.82 9.33
CA ASP A 69 -9.60 -9.27 9.26
C ASP A 69 -10.92 -9.82 8.70
N SER A 70 -12.07 -9.35 9.21
CA SER A 70 -13.36 -9.82 8.72
C SER A 70 -13.59 -9.48 7.25
N THR A 71 -13.29 -8.24 6.85
CA THR A 71 -13.49 -7.82 5.46
C THR A 71 -12.55 -8.55 4.51
N LEU A 72 -11.28 -8.71 4.87
CA LEU A 72 -10.34 -9.49 4.05
C LEU A 72 -10.74 -10.96 3.98
N SER A 73 -11.18 -11.56 5.08
CA SER A 73 -11.67 -12.94 5.11
C SER A 73 -12.86 -13.13 4.18
N ASP A 74 -13.85 -12.24 4.24
CA ASP A 74 -15.03 -12.30 3.37
C ASP A 74 -14.68 -12.13 1.88
N ARG A 75 -13.69 -11.27 1.59
CA ARG A 75 -13.31 -10.95 0.20
C ARG A 75 -12.28 -11.90 -0.39
N LEU A 76 -11.32 -12.40 0.37
CA LEU A 76 -10.20 -13.19 -0.11
C LEU A 76 -10.33 -14.69 0.23
N GLY A 77 -11.09 -15.03 1.28
CA GLY A 77 -11.27 -16.41 1.70
C GLY A 77 -9.91 -17.12 1.96
N PRO A 78 -9.63 -18.24 1.26
CA PRO A 78 -8.41 -19.02 1.49
C PRO A 78 -7.10 -18.33 1.10
N GLN A 79 -7.16 -17.18 0.41
CA GLN A 79 -5.98 -16.38 0.10
C GLN A 79 -5.48 -15.59 1.34
N LEU A 80 -6.37 -15.32 2.31
CA LEU A 80 -5.95 -14.68 3.56
C LEU A 80 -5.22 -15.71 4.42
N VAL A 81 -3.99 -15.37 4.82
CA VAL A 81 -3.23 -16.17 5.78
C VAL A 81 -3.91 -16.08 7.16
N ALA A 82 -3.97 -17.21 7.87
CA ALA A 82 -4.52 -17.23 9.21
C ALA A 82 -3.86 -16.19 10.12
N PRO A 83 -4.63 -15.32 10.79
CA PRO A 83 -4.08 -14.23 11.61
C PRO A 83 -3.10 -14.71 12.69
N GLU A 84 -3.32 -15.91 13.24
CA GLU A 84 -2.45 -16.53 14.25
C GLU A 84 -1.06 -16.82 13.70
N ALA A 85 -0.95 -17.30 12.46
CA ALA A 85 0.33 -17.59 11.82
C ALA A 85 1.13 -16.30 11.58
N VAL A 86 0.45 -15.22 11.16
CA VAL A 86 1.07 -13.92 10.98
C VAL A 86 1.53 -13.34 12.31
N ARG A 87 0.70 -13.41 13.35
CA ARG A 87 1.04 -12.95 14.71
C ARG A 87 2.23 -13.72 15.29
N ALA A 88 2.26 -15.05 15.12
CA ALA A 88 3.38 -15.86 15.57
C ALA A 88 4.70 -15.44 14.90
N ALA A 89 4.68 -15.25 13.57
CA ALA A 89 5.83 -14.80 12.82
C ALA A 89 6.28 -13.36 13.20
N ALA A 90 5.33 -12.47 13.50
CA ALA A 90 5.60 -11.09 13.90
C ALA A 90 6.21 -10.95 15.30
N ARG A 91 6.15 -12.01 16.13
CA ARG A 91 6.63 -12.03 17.53
C ARG A 91 7.86 -12.88 17.74
N ASP A 92 8.39 -13.52 16.71
CA ASP A 92 9.56 -14.37 16.84
C ASP A 92 10.87 -13.57 17.07
N ASP A 93 11.95 -14.28 17.35
CA ASP A 93 13.24 -13.65 17.66
C ASP A 93 13.82 -12.85 16.48
N SER A 94 13.61 -13.34 15.26
CA SER A 94 14.07 -12.61 14.06
C SER A 94 13.28 -11.32 13.86
N ALA A 95 11.96 -11.35 14.07
CA ALA A 95 11.13 -10.15 14.03
C ALA A 95 11.57 -9.13 15.08
N ARG A 96 11.84 -9.58 16.32
CA ARG A 96 12.37 -8.72 17.38
C ARG A 96 13.72 -8.11 17.02
N THR A 97 14.60 -8.87 16.40
CA THR A 97 15.90 -8.35 15.93
C THR A 97 15.72 -7.27 14.86
N ILE A 98 14.82 -7.47 13.89
CA ILE A 98 14.54 -6.50 12.83
C ILE A 98 14.00 -5.18 13.40
N THR A 99 13.19 -5.24 14.45
CA THR A 99 12.49 -4.08 14.98
C THR A 99 13.25 -3.37 16.11
N GLY A 100 14.28 -4.00 16.67
CA GLY A 100 14.91 -3.49 17.89
C GLY A 100 13.94 -3.44 19.08
N GLY A 101 12.92 -4.31 19.11
CA GLY A 101 11.91 -4.36 20.16
C GLY A 101 10.66 -3.52 19.91
N LEU A 102 10.58 -2.79 18.80
CA LEU A 102 9.35 -2.09 18.39
C LEU A 102 8.30 -3.09 17.86
N PRO A 103 7.01 -2.73 17.85
CA PRO A 103 5.98 -3.56 17.25
C PRO A 103 6.20 -3.77 15.74
N CYS A 104 6.05 -5.02 15.27
CA CYS A 104 6.27 -5.39 13.87
C CYS A 104 5.29 -4.69 12.91
N ASN A 105 4.10 -4.35 13.35
CA ASN A 105 3.04 -3.74 12.55
C ASN A 105 3.26 -2.24 12.23
N VAL A 106 4.35 -1.64 12.70
CA VAL A 106 4.76 -0.27 12.33
C VAL A 106 6.06 -0.24 11.52
N ILE A 107 6.69 -1.39 11.30
CA ILE A 107 7.98 -1.52 10.60
C ILE A 107 7.79 -2.38 9.34
N VAL A 108 7.85 -1.75 8.17
CA VAL A 108 7.63 -2.44 6.87
C VAL A 108 8.56 -3.64 6.68
N ALA A 109 9.83 -3.54 7.07
CA ALA A 109 10.77 -4.65 6.97
C ALA A 109 10.34 -5.86 7.80
N CYS A 110 9.86 -5.63 9.04
CA CYS A 110 9.34 -6.69 9.90
C CYS A 110 8.02 -7.27 9.36
N ALA A 111 7.11 -6.41 8.89
CA ALA A 111 5.86 -6.85 8.29
C ALA A 111 6.11 -7.77 7.09
N ARG A 112 7.05 -7.41 6.21
CA ARG A 112 7.48 -8.24 5.07
C ARG A 112 8.07 -9.58 5.53
N TYR A 113 8.91 -9.56 6.56
CA TYR A 113 9.46 -10.78 7.15
C TYR A 113 8.34 -11.70 7.65
N ALA A 114 7.45 -11.20 8.50
CA ALA A 114 6.34 -11.97 9.06
C ALA A 114 5.41 -12.55 7.98
N ALA A 115 5.09 -11.74 6.98
CA ALA A 115 4.28 -12.16 5.84
C ALA A 115 4.97 -13.24 5.01
N GLY A 116 6.24 -13.05 4.67
CA GLY A 116 7.03 -14.02 3.90
C GLY A 116 7.15 -15.36 4.64
N LYS A 117 7.42 -15.31 5.96
CA LYS A 117 7.48 -16.51 6.81
C LYS A 117 6.15 -17.25 6.89
N SER A 118 5.03 -16.56 6.82
CA SER A 118 3.68 -17.15 6.78
C SER A 118 3.24 -17.54 5.35
N GLY A 119 4.10 -17.42 4.34
CA GLY A 119 3.85 -17.83 2.97
C GLY A 119 3.04 -16.82 2.15
N ALA A 120 2.92 -15.57 2.61
CA ALA A 120 2.24 -14.52 1.88
C ALA A 120 3.15 -13.80 0.87
N ARG A 121 2.56 -13.31 -0.20
CA ARG A 121 3.21 -12.47 -1.21
C ARG A 121 2.84 -10.99 -1.06
N TRP A 122 1.77 -10.72 -0.31
CA TRP A 122 1.26 -9.41 0.01
C TRP A 122 1.15 -9.23 1.51
N VAL A 123 1.44 -8.03 1.98
CA VAL A 123 1.23 -7.69 3.40
C VAL A 123 0.49 -6.38 3.53
N VAL A 124 -0.49 -6.38 4.41
CA VAL A 124 -1.28 -5.23 4.82
C VAL A 124 -0.78 -4.71 6.15
N LEU A 125 -0.44 -3.42 6.18
CA LEU A 125 -0.18 -2.67 7.40
C LEU A 125 -1.22 -1.57 7.51
N ALA A 126 -1.71 -1.35 8.71
CA ALA A 126 -2.60 -0.22 9.00
C ALA A 126 -2.30 0.36 10.38
N LYS A 127 -2.54 1.65 10.52
CA LYS A 127 -2.28 2.40 11.75
C LYS A 127 -3.37 3.44 11.97
N VAL A 128 -3.90 3.48 13.18
CA VAL A 128 -4.74 4.56 13.67
C VAL A 128 -3.87 5.49 14.50
N SER A 129 -3.82 6.76 14.14
CA SER A 129 -3.00 7.77 14.80
C SER A 129 -3.87 8.84 15.42
N LYS A 130 -3.67 9.11 16.73
CA LYS A 130 -4.24 10.24 17.43
C LYS A 130 -3.22 11.38 17.43
N THR A 131 -3.46 12.42 16.64
CA THR A 131 -2.59 13.62 16.61
C THR A 131 -3.06 14.68 17.59
N SER A 132 -4.35 14.68 17.90
CA SER A 132 -4.96 15.49 18.97
C SER A 132 -6.29 14.84 19.38
N ASN A 133 -6.97 15.41 20.37
CA ASN A 133 -8.29 14.93 20.78
C ASN A 133 -9.35 15.05 19.65
N LEU A 134 -9.09 15.90 18.66
CA LEU A 134 -10.02 16.16 17.55
C LEU A 134 -9.54 15.57 16.22
N ILE A 135 -8.26 15.22 16.09
CA ILE A 135 -7.68 14.79 14.82
C ILE A 135 -7.15 13.37 14.95
N TRP A 136 -7.76 12.50 14.20
CA TRP A 136 -7.37 11.12 14.02
C TRP A 136 -7.05 10.84 12.56
N LEU A 137 -6.07 9.98 12.32
CA LEU A 137 -5.68 9.54 10.98
C LEU A 137 -5.73 8.03 10.91
N LEU A 138 -6.28 7.51 9.84
CA LEU A 138 -6.07 6.11 9.42
C LEU A 138 -5.06 6.13 8.27
N THR A 139 -3.92 5.50 8.46
CA THR A 139 -2.96 5.23 7.39
C THR A 139 -2.88 3.75 7.15
N ALA A 140 -2.87 3.34 5.89
CA ALA A 140 -2.85 1.92 5.56
C ALA A 140 -2.11 1.67 4.24
N GLN A 141 -1.34 0.58 4.19
CA GLN A 141 -0.50 0.21 3.06
C GLN A 141 -0.70 -1.24 2.65
N LEU A 142 -0.66 -1.48 1.34
CA LEU A 142 -0.46 -2.81 0.76
C LEU A 142 0.96 -2.86 0.19
N VAL A 143 1.76 -3.78 0.68
CA VAL A 143 3.16 -3.93 0.28
C VAL A 143 3.36 -5.29 -0.40
N HIS A 144 4.07 -5.30 -1.51
CA HIS A 144 4.51 -6.51 -2.17
C HIS A 144 5.71 -7.09 -1.42
N VAL A 145 5.57 -8.28 -0.85
CA VAL A 145 6.55 -8.87 0.06
C VAL A 145 7.93 -9.06 -0.58
N PRO A 146 8.05 -9.61 -1.82
CA PRO A 146 9.36 -9.83 -2.41
C PRO A 146 10.12 -8.55 -2.76
N SER A 147 9.47 -7.62 -3.44
CA SER A 147 10.14 -6.39 -3.90
C SER A 147 10.16 -5.28 -2.85
N GLY A 148 9.25 -5.31 -1.87
CA GLY A 148 9.04 -4.20 -0.93
C GLY A 148 8.31 -2.99 -1.53
N ALA A 149 7.81 -3.11 -2.76
CA ALA A 149 7.05 -2.03 -3.40
C ALA A 149 5.74 -1.79 -2.64
N ILE A 150 5.44 -0.53 -2.36
CA ILE A 150 4.15 -0.11 -1.81
C ILE A 150 3.19 0.05 -2.98
N ILE A 151 2.13 -0.75 -3.01
CA ILE A 151 1.15 -0.79 -4.09
C ILE A 151 -0.07 0.08 -3.79
N LEU A 152 -0.49 0.10 -2.52
CA LEU A 152 -1.49 1.04 -2.01
C LEU A 152 -0.89 1.78 -0.83
N ASP A 153 -1.13 3.08 -0.78
CA ASP A 153 -0.73 3.95 0.33
C ASP A 153 -1.86 4.96 0.57
N ASP A 154 -2.66 4.68 1.57
CA ASP A 154 -3.83 5.48 1.92
C ASP A 154 -3.60 6.21 3.24
N SER A 155 -3.96 7.48 3.25
CA SER A 155 -4.02 8.31 4.46
C SER A 155 -5.33 9.08 4.47
N THR A 156 -6.14 8.86 5.49
CA THR A 156 -7.47 9.46 5.63
C THR A 156 -7.61 10.10 7.01
N GLU A 157 -7.95 11.39 7.02
CA GLU A 157 -8.33 12.07 8.26
C GLU A 157 -9.73 11.62 8.69
N LEU A 158 -9.83 11.18 9.93
CA LEU A 158 -11.11 10.73 10.52
C LEU A 158 -11.81 11.94 11.14
N LYS A 159 -12.85 12.42 10.44
CA LYS A 159 -13.68 13.56 10.87
C LYS A 159 -15.00 13.06 11.41
N GLY A 160 -15.37 13.47 12.60
CA GLY A 160 -16.62 13.07 13.25
C GLY A 160 -16.41 12.01 14.32
N GLU A 161 -17.31 11.03 14.40
CA GLU A 161 -17.23 9.96 15.41
C GLU A 161 -16.12 8.97 15.04
N PRO A 162 -15.03 8.88 15.86
CA PRO A 162 -13.82 8.16 15.47
C PRO A 162 -14.04 6.66 15.22
N GLU A 163 -14.90 5.99 15.98
CA GLU A 163 -15.16 4.56 15.83
C GLU A 163 -15.86 4.24 14.52
N ALA A 164 -16.87 5.04 14.15
CA ALA A 164 -17.57 4.90 12.88
C ALA A 164 -16.62 5.12 11.70
N MET A 165 -15.74 6.11 11.82
CA MET A 165 -14.76 6.44 10.78
C MET A 165 -13.67 5.39 10.65
N VAL A 166 -13.13 4.86 11.77
CA VAL A 166 -12.18 3.74 11.74
C VAL A 166 -12.81 2.53 11.05
N ARG A 167 -14.04 2.20 11.41
CA ARG A 167 -14.79 1.09 10.80
C ARG A 167 -14.95 1.29 9.28
N ALA A 168 -15.42 2.46 8.86
CA ALA A 168 -15.66 2.75 7.45
C ALA A 168 -14.35 2.78 6.65
N GLY A 169 -13.34 3.52 7.11
CA GLY A 169 -12.06 3.66 6.42
C GLY A 169 -11.32 2.32 6.29
N THR A 170 -11.27 1.53 7.37
CA THR A 170 -10.63 0.21 7.35
C THR A 170 -11.34 -0.74 6.38
N ARG A 171 -12.68 -0.75 6.37
CA ARG A 171 -13.43 -1.57 5.42
C ARG A 171 -13.16 -1.17 3.96
N ILE A 172 -13.22 0.12 3.65
CA ILE A 172 -12.95 0.64 2.30
C ILE A 172 -11.55 0.24 1.85
N PHE A 173 -10.56 0.40 2.72
CA PHE A 173 -9.19 0.01 2.41
C PHE A 173 -9.06 -1.51 2.17
N ALA A 174 -9.63 -2.34 3.04
CA ALA A 174 -9.62 -3.79 2.88
C ALA A 174 -10.28 -4.25 1.56
N GLU A 175 -11.36 -3.61 1.15
CA GLU A 175 -11.99 -3.87 -0.15
C GLU A 175 -11.09 -3.47 -1.33
N ARG A 176 -10.35 -2.36 -1.22
CA ARG A 176 -9.35 -1.97 -2.22
C ARG A 176 -8.21 -2.98 -2.30
N VAL A 177 -7.69 -3.42 -1.15
CA VAL A 177 -6.68 -4.49 -1.08
C VAL A 177 -7.15 -5.72 -1.84
N ALA A 178 -8.36 -6.20 -1.54
CA ALA A 178 -8.89 -7.40 -2.19
C ALA A 178 -9.01 -7.25 -3.72
N ARG A 179 -9.45 -6.08 -4.21
CA ARG A 179 -9.49 -5.81 -5.67
C ARG A 179 -8.09 -5.76 -6.28
N THR A 180 -7.15 -5.09 -5.63
CA THR A 180 -5.77 -4.94 -6.11
C THR A 180 -5.03 -6.28 -6.17
N VAL A 181 -5.17 -7.09 -5.13
CA VAL A 181 -4.58 -8.45 -5.10
C VAL A 181 -5.14 -9.32 -6.23
N ARG A 182 -6.46 -9.34 -6.43
CA ARG A 182 -7.10 -10.08 -7.54
C ARG A 182 -6.68 -9.59 -8.93
N ALA A 183 -6.27 -8.32 -9.03
CA ALA A 183 -5.68 -7.77 -10.24
C ALA A 183 -4.16 -8.04 -10.36
N GLY A 184 -3.58 -8.85 -9.47
CA GLY A 184 -2.16 -9.18 -9.46
C GLY A 184 -1.26 -8.01 -9.05
N GLY A 185 -1.78 -7.07 -8.25
CA GLY A 185 -1.02 -5.90 -7.78
C GLY A 185 -1.05 -4.70 -8.72
N VAL A 186 -1.85 -4.74 -9.77
CA VAL A 186 -2.08 -3.56 -10.60
C VAL A 186 -3.00 -2.63 -9.82
N ALA A 187 -2.47 -1.49 -9.37
CA ALA A 187 -3.26 -0.45 -8.73
C ALA A 187 -4.21 0.16 -9.78
N ASN A 188 -5.46 -0.23 -9.76
CA ASN A 188 -6.47 0.48 -10.51
C ASN A 188 -6.71 1.81 -9.80
N ASN A 189 -6.19 2.88 -10.37
CA ASN A 189 -6.47 4.25 -9.94
C ASN A 189 -7.93 4.58 -10.27
N PHE A 190 -8.88 4.03 -9.50
CA PHE A 190 -10.22 4.58 -9.50
C PHE A 190 -10.22 5.82 -8.64
N PRO A 191 -10.56 7.00 -9.18
CA PRO A 191 -10.77 8.18 -8.36
C PRO A 191 -11.83 7.84 -7.31
N MET A 192 -11.56 8.21 -6.06
CA MET A 192 -12.60 8.18 -5.02
C MET A 192 -13.69 9.17 -5.43
N GLN A 193 -14.88 8.66 -5.76
CA GLN A 193 -16.09 9.46 -5.92
C GLN A 193 -16.74 9.68 -4.57
#